data_a34c90dbc33b9ac1d994d899fea4d6bf
#
_entry.id   a34c90dbc33b9ac1d994d899fea4d6bf
#
_cell.length_a   1.000
_cell.length_b   1.000
_cell.length_c   1.000
_cell.angle_alpha   90.00
_cell.angle_beta   90.00
_cell.angle_gamma   90.00
#
_symmetry.space_group_name_H-M   'P 1'
#
loop_
_entity.id
_entity.type
_entity.pdbx_description
1 polymer ?
#
loop_
_entity_poly.entity_id
_entity_poly.type
_entity_poly.pdbx_seq_one_letter_code
_entity_poly.pdbx_strand_id
1 'polypeptide(L)'
;MAKYFDVHPENPQRRTIISVADSIRAGALIAYPTDSCYALGSQLGSRDGISRIRSIRRLDDRHHFTLVCQNFAQLGQFVQIDNDVFRSIKAATPGRYTFILPATKEVPRQLLHPKKKTVGVRIPDHVVAQALLAELGEPLLSSTLLLPDEDEPLTQGWEIKERLDHVVDAVVDSGDCGTEPTTVIDFSGGEPEIVRRGAGDPSRFE
;
A
#
# COMPACT_ATOMS: atom_id res chain seq x y z
N MET A 1 12.01 -15.65 -12.50
CA MET A 1 10.64 -15.56 -13.05
C MET A 1 9.66 -15.39 -11.89
N ALA A 2 8.83 -14.36 -11.95
CA ALA A 2 7.80 -14.11 -10.94
C ALA A 2 6.74 -15.23 -10.94
N LYS A 3 6.30 -15.65 -9.76
CA LYS A 3 5.12 -16.51 -9.64
C LYS A 3 3.87 -15.72 -10.02
N TYR A 4 2.93 -16.37 -10.69
CA TYR A 4 1.63 -15.77 -11.03
C TYR A 4 0.53 -16.46 -10.22
N PHE A 5 -0.22 -15.66 -9.46
CA PHE A 5 -1.32 -16.12 -8.63
C PHE A 5 -2.63 -15.54 -9.15
N ASP A 6 -3.40 -16.36 -9.82
CA ASP A 6 -4.77 -16.04 -10.23
C ASP A 6 -5.70 -16.21 -9.02
N VAL A 7 -6.30 -15.10 -8.57
CA VAL A 7 -7.12 -15.04 -7.35
C VAL A 7 -8.52 -14.54 -7.69
N HIS A 8 -9.53 -15.29 -7.29
CA HIS A 8 -10.92 -14.88 -7.49
C HIS A 8 -11.22 -13.56 -6.76
N PRO A 9 -11.73 -12.52 -7.45
CA PRO A 9 -11.85 -11.17 -6.90
C PRO A 9 -12.81 -11.06 -5.70
N GLU A 10 -13.89 -11.84 -5.69
CA GLU A 10 -14.91 -11.78 -4.64
C GLU A 10 -14.78 -12.92 -3.61
N ASN A 11 -14.12 -14.01 -3.99
CA ASN A 11 -13.95 -15.18 -3.12
C ASN A 11 -12.51 -15.73 -3.23
N PRO A 12 -11.53 -15.03 -2.65
CA PRO A 12 -10.12 -15.43 -2.72
C PRO A 12 -9.91 -16.85 -2.19
N GLN A 13 -9.21 -17.66 -2.96
CA GLN A 13 -8.89 -19.03 -2.57
C GLN A 13 -7.91 -19.01 -1.40
N ARG A 14 -8.32 -19.53 -0.25
CA ARG A 14 -7.51 -19.50 0.98
C ARG A 14 -6.08 -20.05 0.78
N ARG A 15 -5.94 -21.15 0.04
CA ARG A 15 -4.63 -21.75 -0.24
C ARG A 15 -3.71 -20.77 -0.99
N THR A 16 -4.26 -20.06 -1.98
CA THR A 16 -3.51 -19.08 -2.76
C THR A 16 -3.08 -17.91 -1.88
N ILE A 17 -3.99 -17.38 -1.05
CA ILE A 17 -3.67 -16.28 -0.11
C ILE A 17 -2.58 -16.70 0.87
N ILE A 18 -2.64 -17.89 1.45
CA ILE A 18 -1.58 -18.42 2.34
C ILE A 18 -0.25 -18.49 1.58
N SER A 19 -0.24 -19.01 0.35
CA SER A 19 0.98 -19.11 -0.45
C SER A 19 1.61 -17.75 -0.77
N VAL A 20 0.79 -16.73 -1.05
CA VAL A 20 1.25 -15.34 -1.24
C VAL A 20 1.82 -14.79 0.07
N ALA A 21 1.11 -14.94 1.18
CA ALA A 21 1.57 -14.46 2.49
C ALA A 21 2.89 -15.11 2.91
N ASP A 22 3.05 -16.41 2.71
CA ASP A 22 4.30 -17.12 2.99
C ASP A 22 5.44 -16.64 2.10
N SER A 23 5.18 -16.32 0.84
CA SER A 23 6.17 -15.71 -0.05
C SER A 23 6.64 -14.35 0.49
N ILE A 24 5.72 -13.51 0.95
CA ILE A 24 6.04 -12.21 1.56
C ILE A 24 6.87 -12.38 2.83
N ARG A 25 6.51 -13.31 3.73
CA ARG A 25 7.26 -13.64 4.95
C ARG A 25 8.68 -14.15 4.63
N ALA A 26 8.84 -14.80 3.48
CA ALA A 26 10.15 -15.24 2.96
C ALA A 26 10.93 -14.10 2.27
N GLY A 27 10.43 -12.88 2.26
CA GLY A 27 11.11 -11.69 1.71
C GLY A 27 10.72 -11.33 0.28
N ALA A 28 9.68 -11.94 -0.29
CA ALA A 28 9.26 -11.63 -1.65
C ALA A 28 8.75 -10.19 -1.79
N LEU A 29 9.09 -9.58 -2.92
CA LEU A 29 8.45 -8.38 -3.43
C LEU A 29 7.33 -8.79 -4.40
N ILE A 30 6.11 -8.37 -4.13
CA ILE A 30 4.95 -8.71 -4.95
C ILE A 30 4.33 -7.49 -5.62
N ALA A 31 3.66 -7.70 -6.75
CA ALA A 31 2.65 -6.80 -7.27
C ALA A 31 1.27 -7.34 -6.88
N TYR A 32 0.39 -6.49 -6.36
CA TYR A 32 -0.92 -6.92 -5.87
C TYR A 32 -2.01 -5.86 -6.14
N PRO A 33 -3.26 -6.29 -6.29
CA PRO A 33 -4.37 -5.38 -6.60
C PRO A 33 -4.85 -4.63 -5.36
N THR A 34 -5.35 -3.40 -5.57
CA THR A 34 -6.02 -2.60 -4.53
C THR A 34 -7.29 -1.96 -5.10
N ASP A 35 -8.03 -1.27 -4.25
CA ASP A 35 -9.22 -0.49 -4.61
C ASP A 35 -8.94 0.79 -5.42
N SER A 36 -7.66 1.10 -5.68
CA SER A 36 -7.24 2.23 -6.53
C SER A 36 -6.44 1.73 -7.75
N CYS A 37 -5.21 1.30 -7.54
CA CYS A 37 -4.30 0.79 -8.58
C CYS A 37 -3.61 -0.47 -8.09
N TYR A 38 -2.92 -1.18 -8.99
CA TYR A 38 -1.93 -2.16 -8.57
C TYR A 38 -0.84 -1.47 -7.74
N ALA A 39 -0.30 -2.19 -6.77
CA ALA A 39 0.77 -1.72 -5.90
C ALA A 39 1.90 -2.75 -5.80
N LEU A 40 3.09 -2.27 -5.48
CA LEU A 40 4.20 -3.10 -5.03
C LEU A 40 4.08 -3.28 -3.52
N GLY A 41 4.31 -4.50 -3.05
CA GLY A 41 4.21 -4.85 -1.64
C GLY A 41 5.34 -5.74 -1.16
N SER A 42 5.82 -5.52 0.05
CA SER A 42 6.86 -6.32 0.71
C SER A 42 6.60 -6.38 2.21
N GLN A 43 7.28 -7.29 2.89
CA GLN A 43 7.19 -7.41 4.34
C GLN A 43 7.59 -6.09 5.03
N LEU A 44 6.91 -5.74 6.10
CA LEU A 44 7.23 -4.60 6.95
C LEU A 44 8.70 -4.69 7.44
N GLY A 45 9.44 -3.60 7.23
CA GLY A 45 10.86 -3.54 7.64
C GLY A 45 11.86 -4.20 6.68
N SER A 46 11.43 -4.79 5.57
CA SER A 46 12.31 -5.35 4.55
C SER A 46 13.17 -4.27 3.88
N ARG A 47 14.47 -4.26 4.17
CA ARG A 47 15.42 -3.34 3.51
C ARG A 47 15.55 -3.64 2.02
N ASP A 48 15.56 -4.91 1.66
CA ASP A 48 15.59 -5.35 0.28
C ASP A 48 14.34 -4.90 -0.47
N GLY A 49 13.14 -5.10 0.12
CA GLY A 49 11.88 -4.64 -0.45
C GLY A 49 11.87 -3.14 -0.70
N ILE A 50 12.32 -2.32 0.25
CA ILE A 50 12.44 -0.86 0.10
C ILE A 50 13.36 -0.51 -1.06
N SER A 51 14.55 -1.13 -1.12
CA SER A 51 15.55 -0.87 -2.15
C SER A 51 15.04 -1.22 -3.54
N ARG A 52 14.38 -2.37 -3.68
CA ARG A 52 13.80 -2.84 -4.95
C ARG A 52 12.65 -1.95 -5.41
N ILE A 53 11.74 -1.56 -4.52
CA ILE A 53 10.65 -0.63 -4.86
C ILE A 53 11.21 0.71 -5.34
N ARG A 54 12.21 1.26 -4.64
CA ARG A 54 12.88 2.51 -5.05
C ARG A 54 13.51 2.37 -6.44
N SER A 55 14.18 1.27 -6.70
CA SER A 55 14.82 0.99 -7.99
C SER A 55 13.80 0.87 -9.11
N ILE A 56 12.71 0.11 -8.92
CA ILE A 56 11.65 -0.10 -9.92
C ILE A 56 10.99 1.23 -10.29
N ARG A 57 10.70 2.06 -9.30
CA ARG A 57 9.97 3.31 -9.47
C ARG A 57 10.87 4.54 -9.65
N ARG A 58 12.18 4.40 -9.57
CA ARG A 58 13.17 5.51 -9.54
C ARG A 58 12.82 6.58 -8.49
N LEU A 59 12.48 6.13 -7.27
CA LEU A 59 12.10 7.01 -6.18
C LEU A 59 13.31 7.59 -5.46
N ASP A 60 13.21 8.87 -5.05
CA ASP A 60 14.19 9.49 -4.17
C ASP A 60 13.99 9.12 -2.69
N ASP A 61 14.91 9.58 -1.83
CA ASP A 61 14.85 9.31 -0.39
C ASP A 61 13.73 10.05 0.35
N ARG A 62 13.05 10.98 -0.32
CA ARG A 62 11.93 11.77 0.24
C ARG A 62 10.58 11.11 0.01
N HIS A 63 10.52 10.08 -0.82
CA HIS A 63 9.27 9.40 -1.11
C HIS A 63 8.73 8.71 0.16
N HIS A 64 7.47 8.99 0.50
CA HIS A 64 6.78 8.31 1.58
C HIS A 64 6.30 6.93 1.12
N PHE A 65 6.77 5.91 1.79
CA PHE A 65 6.15 4.59 1.70
C PHE A 65 4.85 4.57 2.50
N THR A 66 3.97 3.68 2.13
CA THR A 66 2.68 3.51 2.79
C THR A 66 2.65 2.17 3.53
N LEU A 67 2.20 2.19 4.77
CA LEU A 67 1.81 0.99 5.50
C LEU A 67 0.34 0.68 5.16
N VAL A 68 0.12 -0.43 4.49
CA VAL A 68 -1.22 -0.91 4.16
C VAL A 68 -1.68 -1.81 5.31
N CYS A 69 -2.69 -1.35 6.02
CA CYS A 69 -3.21 -1.99 7.22
C CYS A 69 -4.53 -2.71 6.94
N GLN A 70 -4.78 -3.81 7.66
CA GLN A 70 -6.02 -4.55 7.57
C GLN A 70 -7.21 -3.76 8.11
N ASN A 71 -7.01 -3.12 9.26
CA ASN A 71 -8.06 -2.44 10.00
C ASN A 71 -7.51 -1.28 10.83
N PHE A 72 -8.42 -0.56 11.48
CA PHE A 72 -8.09 0.61 12.27
C PHE A 72 -7.28 0.29 13.53
N ALA A 73 -7.50 -0.86 14.16
CA ALA A 73 -6.75 -1.29 15.33
C ALA A 73 -5.27 -1.54 14.99
N GLN A 74 -5.01 -2.15 13.83
CA GLN A 74 -3.64 -2.33 13.35
C GLN A 74 -2.99 -0.99 12.99
N LEU A 75 -3.70 -0.11 12.27
CA LEU A 75 -3.21 1.22 11.90
C LEU A 75 -2.80 2.03 13.15
N GLY A 76 -3.62 2.02 14.20
CA GLY A 76 -3.38 2.76 15.44
C GLY A 76 -2.11 2.34 16.21
N GLN A 77 -1.51 1.21 15.90
CA GLN A 77 -0.22 0.80 16.49
C GLN A 77 0.95 1.59 15.91
N PHE A 78 0.83 2.06 14.68
CA PHE A 78 1.92 2.67 13.90
C PHE A 78 1.88 4.20 13.85
N VAL A 79 0.76 4.82 14.23
CA VAL A 79 0.59 6.28 14.13
C VAL A 79 0.05 6.88 15.42
N GLN A 80 0.41 8.14 15.64
CA GLN A 80 -0.14 8.97 16.71
C GLN A 80 -1.27 9.82 16.14
N ILE A 81 -2.47 9.66 16.68
CA ILE A 81 -3.66 10.38 16.24
C ILE A 81 -4.46 10.86 17.45
N ASP A 82 -4.97 12.09 17.38
CA ASP A 82 -5.96 12.60 18.33
C ASP A 82 -7.39 12.15 17.96
N ASN A 83 -8.36 12.50 18.77
CA ASN A 83 -9.74 12.06 18.61
C ASN A 83 -10.41 12.64 17.35
N ASP A 84 -10.03 13.83 16.90
CA ASP A 84 -10.65 14.48 15.74
C ASP A 84 -10.11 13.89 14.44
N VAL A 85 -8.80 13.73 14.36
CA VAL A 85 -8.13 13.00 13.28
C VAL A 85 -8.62 11.54 13.22
N PHE A 86 -8.76 10.88 14.38
CA PHE A 86 -9.33 9.52 14.46
C PHE A 86 -10.70 9.44 13.80
N ARG A 87 -11.62 10.35 14.15
CA ARG A 87 -12.99 10.35 13.59
C ARG A 87 -12.97 10.58 12.07
N SER A 88 -12.15 11.51 11.61
CA SER A 88 -12.02 11.85 10.20
C SER A 88 -11.52 10.65 9.37
N ILE A 89 -10.45 9.99 9.83
CA ILE A 89 -9.90 8.81 9.16
C ILE A 89 -10.87 7.63 9.21
N LYS A 90 -11.50 7.39 10.36
CA LYS A 90 -12.46 6.30 10.54
C LYS A 90 -13.67 6.42 9.60
N ALA A 91 -14.14 7.65 9.35
CA ALA A 91 -15.24 7.91 8.43
C ALA A 91 -14.88 7.69 6.95
N ALA A 92 -13.59 7.71 6.61
CA ALA A 92 -13.07 7.57 5.25
C ALA A 92 -12.44 6.19 4.97
N THR A 93 -12.38 5.30 5.97
CA THR A 93 -11.77 3.97 5.85
C THR A 93 -12.76 2.84 6.14
N PRO A 94 -12.63 1.70 5.44
CA PRO A 94 -11.69 1.44 4.34
C PRO A 94 -12.00 2.29 3.10
N GLY A 95 -11.00 2.58 2.27
CA GLY A 95 -11.22 3.36 1.07
C GLY A 95 -9.94 3.87 0.38
N ARG A 96 -10.17 4.66 -0.67
CA ARG A 96 -9.13 5.11 -1.60
C ARG A 96 -8.32 6.31 -1.11
N TYR A 97 -7.91 6.27 0.17
CA TYR A 97 -7.14 7.33 0.81
C TYR A 97 -5.81 6.81 1.35
N THR A 98 -4.84 7.71 1.39
CA THR A 98 -3.59 7.54 2.14
C THR A 98 -3.44 8.72 3.08
N PHE A 99 -3.20 8.45 4.34
CA PHE A 99 -3.03 9.47 5.37
C PHE A 99 -1.58 9.55 5.80
N ILE A 100 -0.99 10.75 5.80
CA ILE A 100 0.34 11.01 6.34
C ILE A 100 0.17 11.47 7.78
N LEU A 101 0.77 10.72 8.71
CA LEU A 101 0.58 10.89 10.15
C LEU A 101 1.90 10.80 10.90
N PRO A 102 2.02 11.45 12.07
CA PRO A 102 3.14 11.23 12.98
C PRO A 102 3.23 9.74 13.34
N ALA A 103 4.43 9.17 13.19
CA ALA A 103 4.66 7.76 13.43
C ALA A 103 4.94 7.45 14.90
N THR A 104 4.56 6.26 15.36
CA THR A 104 5.03 5.69 16.61
C THR A 104 6.43 5.10 16.45
N LYS A 105 7.02 4.64 17.56
CA LYS A 105 8.31 3.90 17.56
C LYS A 105 8.24 2.53 16.88
N GLU A 106 7.03 2.02 16.64
CA GLU A 106 6.81 0.71 15.98
C GLU A 106 7.09 0.78 14.47
N VAL A 107 7.10 1.98 13.87
CA VAL A 107 7.45 2.15 12.46
C VAL A 107 8.96 2.03 12.28
N PRO A 108 9.44 1.12 11.41
CA PRO A 108 10.86 1.02 11.08
C PRO A 108 11.44 2.37 10.62
N ARG A 109 12.58 2.76 11.19
CA ARG A 109 13.21 4.07 10.94
C ARG A 109 13.40 4.42 9.46
N GLN A 110 13.67 3.42 8.65
CA GLN A 110 13.88 3.55 7.21
C GLN A 110 12.62 3.94 6.42
N LEU A 111 11.44 3.80 7.02
CA LEU A 111 10.15 4.20 6.43
C LEU A 111 9.71 5.60 6.85
N LEU A 112 10.36 6.17 7.85
CA LEU A 112 10.02 7.49 8.37
C LEU A 112 10.50 8.58 7.41
N HIS A 113 9.66 9.59 7.23
CA HIS A 113 10.13 10.82 6.62
C HIS A 113 11.31 11.39 7.43
N PRO A 114 12.47 11.71 6.82
CA PRO A 114 13.70 11.99 7.55
C PRO A 114 13.59 13.15 8.54
N LYS A 115 12.81 14.19 8.21
CA LYS A 115 12.62 15.38 9.06
C LYS A 115 11.34 15.31 9.89
N LYS A 116 10.18 15.07 9.25
CA LYS A 116 8.86 15.13 9.89
C LYS A 116 8.55 13.94 10.79
N LYS A 117 9.28 12.81 10.66
CA LYS A 117 9.01 11.54 11.36
C LYS A 117 7.58 11.03 11.15
N THR A 118 7.07 11.24 9.96
CA THR A 118 5.75 10.79 9.52
C THR A 118 5.85 9.54 8.66
N VAL A 119 4.72 8.85 8.52
CA VAL A 119 4.55 7.69 7.65
C VAL A 119 3.19 7.78 6.95
N GLY A 120 3.10 7.26 5.74
CA GLY A 120 1.82 7.05 5.05
C GLY A 120 1.13 5.79 5.55
N VAL A 121 -0.18 5.85 5.77
CA VAL A 121 -1.00 4.68 6.16
C VAL A 121 -2.29 4.65 5.35
N ARG A 122 -2.80 3.44 5.05
CA ARG A 122 -4.12 3.27 4.43
C ARG A 122 -4.76 1.95 4.84
N ILE A 123 -6.09 1.88 4.72
CA ILE A 123 -6.88 0.66 4.83
C ILE A 123 -7.65 0.51 3.52
N PRO A 124 -7.25 -0.43 2.63
CA PRO A 124 -7.89 -0.58 1.33
C PRO A 124 -9.27 -1.24 1.44
N ASP A 125 -10.21 -0.80 0.61
CA ASP A 125 -11.50 -1.46 0.40
C ASP A 125 -11.41 -2.43 -0.79
N HIS A 126 -10.67 -3.51 -0.62
CA HIS A 126 -10.43 -4.49 -1.67
C HIS A 126 -10.36 -5.90 -1.08
N VAL A 127 -11.23 -6.80 -1.56
CA VAL A 127 -11.41 -8.14 -0.98
C VAL A 127 -10.11 -8.95 -0.92
N VAL A 128 -9.36 -9.00 -2.02
CA VAL A 128 -8.11 -9.77 -2.09
C VAL A 128 -7.02 -9.14 -1.22
N ALA A 129 -6.87 -7.81 -1.23
CA ALA A 129 -5.92 -7.12 -0.37
C ALA A 129 -6.24 -7.33 1.11
N GLN A 130 -7.52 -7.28 1.50
CA GLN A 130 -7.97 -7.54 2.87
C GLN A 130 -7.72 -8.99 3.30
N ALA A 131 -7.99 -9.96 2.42
CA ALA A 131 -7.70 -11.37 2.69
C ALA A 131 -6.20 -11.61 2.93
N LEU A 132 -5.35 -10.97 2.11
CA LEU A 132 -3.90 -11.06 2.24
C LEU A 132 -3.41 -10.44 3.55
N LEU A 133 -3.88 -9.24 3.90
CA LEU A 133 -3.52 -8.56 5.15
C LEU A 133 -3.97 -9.34 6.38
N ALA A 134 -5.16 -9.95 6.34
CA ALA A 134 -5.66 -10.81 7.40
C ALA A 134 -4.76 -12.04 7.61
N GLU A 135 -4.30 -12.67 6.53
CA GLU A 135 -3.40 -13.82 6.59
C GLU A 135 -2.01 -13.44 7.06
N LEU A 136 -1.48 -12.26 6.65
CA LEU A 136 -0.18 -11.76 7.10
C LEU A 136 -0.16 -11.43 8.59
N GLY A 137 -1.23 -10.86 9.12
CA GLY A 137 -1.33 -10.40 10.52
C GLY A 137 -0.49 -9.16 10.84
N GLU A 138 0.18 -8.58 9.86
CA GLU A 138 0.99 -7.35 9.97
C GLU A 138 0.74 -6.43 8.76
N PRO A 139 1.03 -5.12 8.86
CA PRO A 139 0.93 -4.23 7.71
C PRO A 139 1.88 -4.62 6.60
N LEU A 140 1.45 -4.36 5.37
CA LEU A 140 2.29 -4.51 4.18
C LEU A 140 2.98 -3.18 3.87
N LEU A 141 4.29 -3.19 3.73
CA LEU A 141 5.04 -2.08 3.15
C LEU A 141 4.64 -1.95 1.68
N SER A 142 4.20 -0.78 1.25
CA SER A 142 3.62 -0.63 -0.09
C SER A 142 3.95 0.69 -0.77
N SER A 143 3.89 0.65 -2.08
CA SER A 143 3.94 1.82 -2.96
C SER A 143 3.13 1.54 -4.23
N THR A 144 2.43 2.55 -4.76
CA THR A 144 1.69 2.41 -6.04
C THR A 144 2.62 1.89 -7.14
N LEU A 145 2.17 0.93 -7.94
CA LEU A 145 2.92 0.42 -9.07
C LEU A 145 2.75 1.38 -10.27
N LEU A 146 3.53 2.44 -10.27
CA LEU A 146 3.67 3.38 -11.39
C LEU A 146 5.10 3.30 -11.87
N LEU A 147 5.30 2.84 -13.09
CA LEU A 147 6.62 2.70 -13.67
C LEU A 147 7.19 4.08 -14.07
N PRO A 148 8.52 4.24 -14.05
CA PRO A 148 9.16 5.44 -14.58
C PRO A 148 8.76 5.64 -16.05
N ASP A 149 8.58 6.90 -16.43
CA ASP A 149 8.25 7.29 -17.80
C ASP A 149 6.83 6.87 -18.26
N GLU A 150 5.98 6.39 -17.32
CA GLU A 150 4.56 6.14 -17.55
C GLU A 150 3.71 7.17 -16.80
N ASP A 151 2.65 7.64 -17.46
CA ASP A 151 1.73 8.61 -16.87
C ASP A 151 0.67 7.94 -15.97
N GLU A 152 0.37 6.67 -16.22
CA GLU A 152 -0.64 5.89 -15.52
C GLU A 152 -0.11 4.53 -15.03
N PRO A 153 -0.61 4.02 -13.88
CA PRO A 153 -0.32 2.67 -13.42
C PRO A 153 -0.82 1.60 -14.39
N LEU A 154 -0.12 0.46 -14.43
CA LEU A 154 -0.61 -0.74 -15.12
C LEU A 154 -1.90 -1.24 -14.46
N THR A 155 -2.88 -1.66 -15.27
CA THR A 155 -4.21 -2.06 -14.79
C THR A 155 -4.44 -3.56 -14.74
N GLN A 156 -3.59 -4.35 -15.41
CA GLN A 156 -3.80 -5.79 -15.60
C GLN A 156 -2.63 -6.62 -15.08
N GLY A 157 -2.95 -7.64 -14.28
CA GLY A 157 -1.94 -8.51 -13.66
C GLY A 157 -1.06 -9.26 -14.67
N TRP A 158 -1.63 -9.71 -15.79
CA TRP A 158 -0.85 -10.39 -16.84
C TRP A 158 0.18 -9.45 -17.49
N GLU A 159 -0.16 -8.18 -17.72
CA GLU A 159 0.77 -7.19 -18.27
C GLU A 159 1.89 -6.89 -17.28
N ILE A 160 1.54 -6.75 -15.98
CA ILE A 160 2.52 -6.59 -14.91
C ILE A 160 3.48 -7.77 -14.87
N LYS A 161 2.95 -8.99 -15.00
CA LYS A 161 3.78 -10.22 -15.07
C LYS A 161 4.74 -10.18 -16.25
N GLU A 162 4.27 -9.78 -17.43
CA GLU A 162 5.11 -9.70 -18.63
C GLU A 162 6.23 -8.66 -18.46
N ARG A 163 5.89 -7.46 -17.95
CA ARG A 163 6.85 -6.35 -17.83
C ARG A 163 7.82 -6.48 -16.66
N LEU A 164 7.41 -7.15 -15.57
CA LEU A 164 8.17 -7.24 -14.33
C LEU A 164 8.59 -8.66 -13.94
N ASP A 165 8.55 -9.61 -14.86
CA ASP A 165 8.79 -11.05 -14.61
C ASP A 165 10.11 -11.35 -13.87
N HIS A 166 11.14 -10.55 -14.11
CA HIS A 166 12.46 -10.71 -13.49
C HIS A 166 12.74 -9.66 -12.41
N VAL A 167 11.76 -8.83 -12.08
CA VAL A 167 11.91 -7.66 -11.19
C VAL A 167 11.15 -7.86 -9.89
N VAL A 168 9.96 -8.45 -9.95
CA VAL A 168 9.18 -8.88 -8.78
C VAL A 168 9.24 -10.38 -8.62
N ASP A 169 8.93 -10.89 -7.42
CA ASP A 169 8.94 -12.32 -7.12
C ASP A 169 7.58 -12.97 -7.37
N ALA A 170 6.51 -12.19 -7.28
CA ALA A 170 5.17 -12.66 -7.58
C ALA A 170 4.25 -11.54 -8.06
N VAL A 171 3.24 -11.94 -8.83
CA VAL A 171 2.11 -11.10 -9.23
C VAL A 171 0.83 -11.79 -8.76
N VAL A 172 0.03 -11.05 -7.99
CA VAL A 172 -1.31 -11.45 -7.55
C VAL A 172 -2.30 -10.78 -8.50
N ASP A 173 -3.01 -11.56 -9.27
CA ASP A 173 -4.01 -11.07 -10.22
C ASP A 173 -5.41 -11.42 -9.73
N SER A 174 -6.27 -10.42 -9.61
CA SER A 174 -7.69 -10.59 -9.31
C SER A 174 -8.59 -9.79 -10.26
N GLY A 175 -8.08 -9.49 -11.44
CA GLY A 175 -8.72 -8.65 -12.43
C GLY A 175 -8.15 -7.23 -12.48
N ASP A 176 -8.82 -6.39 -13.25
CA ASP A 176 -8.36 -5.04 -13.54
C ASP A 176 -8.45 -4.12 -12.31
N CYS A 177 -7.44 -3.29 -12.13
CA CYS A 177 -7.48 -2.16 -11.21
C CYS A 177 -7.66 -0.83 -11.98
N GLY A 178 -7.97 0.24 -11.24
CA GLY A 178 -8.00 1.59 -11.79
C GLY A 178 -6.61 2.16 -12.09
N THR A 179 -6.61 3.33 -12.71
CA THR A 179 -5.39 4.10 -13.01
C THR A 179 -5.16 5.25 -12.02
N GLU A 180 -6.19 5.63 -11.25
CA GLU A 180 -6.13 6.77 -10.37
C GLU A 180 -5.60 6.38 -8.97
N PRO A 181 -4.44 6.92 -8.55
CA PRO A 181 -3.90 6.67 -7.22
C PRO A 181 -4.79 7.22 -6.11
N THR A 182 -4.52 6.83 -4.86
CA THR A 182 -5.26 7.33 -3.70
C THR A 182 -5.15 8.85 -3.54
N THR A 183 -6.20 9.45 -2.99
CA THR A 183 -6.14 10.81 -2.42
C THR A 183 -5.25 10.78 -1.19
N VAL A 184 -4.32 11.75 -1.09
CA VAL A 184 -3.34 11.81 0.02
C VAL A 184 -3.65 13.02 0.89
N ILE A 185 -3.86 12.76 2.18
CA ILE A 185 -4.17 13.76 3.20
C ILE A 185 -3.03 13.76 4.24
N ASP A 186 -2.40 14.91 4.47
CA ASP A 186 -1.37 15.10 5.50
C ASP A 186 -1.99 15.73 6.76
N PHE A 187 -1.92 15.01 7.87
CA PHE A 187 -2.34 15.46 9.19
C PHE A 187 -1.15 15.81 10.11
N SER A 188 0.07 15.86 9.58
CA SER A 188 1.25 16.15 10.41
C SER A 188 1.27 17.54 11.02
N GLY A 189 0.49 18.46 10.47
CA GLY A 189 0.30 19.84 10.98
C GLY A 189 -0.86 20.01 11.96
N GLY A 190 -1.62 18.94 12.23
CA GLY A 190 -2.83 18.98 13.08
C GLY A 190 -4.12 19.17 12.27
N GLU A 191 -4.11 20.03 11.27
CA GLU A 191 -5.23 20.21 10.33
C GLU A 191 -4.99 19.39 9.05
N PRO A 192 -6.06 18.91 8.37
CA PRO A 192 -5.92 18.18 7.14
C PRO A 192 -5.39 19.06 6.00
N GLU A 193 -4.37 18.58 5.30
CA GLU A 193 -3.86 19.18 4.07
C GLU A 193 -3.97 18.19 2.92
N ILE A 194 -4.65 18.54 1.83
CA ILE A 194 -4.76 17.72 0.64
C ILE A 194 -3.45 17.82 -0.15
N VAL A 195 -2.58 16.84 0.00
CA VAL A 195 -1.29 16.77 -0.71
C VAL A 195 -1.46 16.32 -2.15
N ARG A 196 -2.41 15.42 -2.40
CA ARG A 196 -2.75 14.92 -3.74
C ARG A 196 -4.23 14.60 -3.81
N ARG A 197 -4.89 15.08 -4.85
CA ARG A 197 -6.23 14.64 -5.25
C ARG A 197 -6.10 13.37 -6.08
N GLY A 198 -6.91 12.38 -5.80
CA GLY A 198 -6.93 11.08 -6.46
C GLY A 198 -8.29 10.42 -6.31
N ALA A 199 -8.33 9.10 -6.35
CA ALA A 199 -9.55 8.29 -6.41
C ALA A 199 -10.51 8.44 -5.21
N GLY A 200 -10.04 8.93 -4.06
CA GLY A 200 -10.89 9.26 -2.90
C GLY A 200 -11.45 10.67 -2.99
N ASP A 201 -12.71 10.87 -2.62
CA ASP A 201 -13.35 12.20 -2.62
C ASP A 201 -12.67 13.14 -1.60
N PRO A 202 -11.97 14.21 -2.04
CA PRO A 202 -11.24 15.10 -1.14
C PRO A 202 -12.16 16.05 -0.35
N SER A 203 -13.42 16.22 -0.75
CA SER A 203 -14.34 17.20 -0.14
C SER A 203 -14.58 17.01 1.36
N ARG A 204 -14.31 15.80 1.87
CA ARG A 204 -14.37 15.50 3.30
C ARG A 204 -13.28 16.17 4.15
N PHE A 205 -12.24 16.67 3.49
CA PHE A 205 -11.03 17.19 4.11
C PHE A 205 -10.75 18.66 3.70
N GLU A 206 -11.73 19.31 3.06
CA GLU A 206 -11.74 20.73 2.70
C GLU A 206 -12.26 21.63 3.79
#